data_e6371824a6736222f5772e5c8ae32378
#
_entry.id   e6371824a6736222f5772e5c8ae32378
#
_cell.length_a   1.000
_cell.length_b   1.000
_cell.length_c   1.000
_cell.angle_alpha   90.00
_cell.angle_beta   90.00
_cell.angle_gamma   90.00
#
_symmetry.space_group_name_H-M   'P 1'
#
loop_
_entity.id
_entity.type
_entity.pdbx_description
1 polymer ?
#
loop_
_entity_poly.entity_id
_entity_poly.type
_entity_poly.pdbx_seq_one_letter_code
_entity_poly.pdbx_strand_id
1 'polypeptide(L)'
;MDWFTLSVVIFLLAASAFFALSETALTGASRASMLRLSKQGNRDADVVSRLFDMRERLIGALLLGNNIANIGASALATGIFTAWFGEVGVLYATGVMTALVVIFAEVLPKTIAINAPDRVSLAVARPMRATVIVLGPVLAVIETIVRFLMRLIGFKVGANQPILSPTERLRGAVDLLHHEGKVEKQDRDMLGGLLDLRELQVSDVMVHRTEMVMVNADLPQEDLVREVLATEYTRIPLWRDTPENIIGVLHAKDLLRAIRAAEGDVSHIDVASLALPPWFVPEMRSVSEQLKAFRRRKTHFALVVDEYGEVEGIVTLEDILEEIVGDISDEQDVQVAGVRVQPDGSVVVDGSVPIRDLNRAMDWGLPDEEATTVAGLVIHEARSIPERGQSFTFHGFRFRVLRRERNRITALRIVPVPRGETEETRPRRAGTAF
;
A
#
# COMPACT_ATOMS: atom_id res chain seq x y z
N MET A 1 -44.54 -22.52 42.44
CA MET A 1 -43.08 -22.30 42.32
C MET A 1 -42.58 -22.23 40.88
N ASP A 2 -43.36 -22.76 39.94
CA ASP A 2 -42.90 -22.97 38.57
C ASP A 2 -42.92 -21.72 37.67
N TRP A 3 -43.82 -20.79 37.89
CA TRP A 3 -43.91 -19.55 37.09
C TRP A 3 -42.71 -18.61 37.26
N PHE A 4 -42.14 -18.53 38.47
CA PHE A 4 -40.93 -17.75 38.73
C PHE A 4 -39.76 -18.36 37.99
N THR A 5 -39.55 -19.68 38.11
CA THR A 5 -38.46 -20.38 37.43
C THR A 5 -38.59 -20.29 35.94
N LEU A 6 -39.81 -20.41 35.37
CA LEU A 6 -40.06 -20.23 33.96
C LEU A 6 -39.70 -18.81 33.49
N SER A 7 -40.09 -17.78 34.27
CA SER A 7 -39.73 -16.38 33.96
C SER A 7 -38.23 -16.16 33.95
N VAL A 8 -37.50 -16.80 34.86
CA VAL A 8 -36.01 -16.74 34.89
C VAL A 8 -35.43 -17.43 33.67
N VAL A 9 -35.95 -18.57 33.23
CA VAL A 9 -35.49 -19.26 32.01
C VAL A 9 -35.67 -18.36 30.78
N ILE A 10 -36.87 -17.73 30.65
CA ILE A 10 -37.15 -16.82 29.54
C ILE A 10 -36.22 -15.61 29.57
N PHE A 11 -35.97 -15.03 30.75
CA PHE A 11 -34.99 -13.93 30.92
C PHE A 11 -33.58 -14.34 30.52
N LEU A 12 -33.10 -15.52 30.92
CA LEU A 12 -31.81 -16.04 30.57
C LEU A 12 -31.69 -16.32 29.07
N LEU A 13 -32.71 -16.85 28.42
CA LEU A 13 -32.76 -17.01 26.97
C LEU A 13 -32.69 -15.65 26.25
N ALA A 14 -33.40 -14.64 26.73
CA ALA A 14 -33.32 -13.28 26.18
C ALA A 14 -31.92 -12.65 26.39
N ALA A 15 -31.31 -12.89 27.56
CA ALA A 15 -29.95 -12.46 27.85
C ALA A 15 -28.91 -13.15 26.90
N SER A 16 -29.08 -14.46 26.68
CA SER A 16 -28.24 -15.18 25.71
C SER A 16 -28.38 -14.62 24.30
N ALA A 17 -29.63 -14.38 23.85
CA ALA A 17 -29.90 -13.74 22.57
C ALA A 17 -29.23 -12.36 22.46
N PHE A 18 -29.28 -11.57 23.53
CA PHE A 18 -28.57 -10.28 23.60
C PHE A 18 -27.04 -10.43 23.48
N PHE A 19 -26.45 -11.39 24.15
CA PHE A 19 -25.00 -11.63 24.04
C PHE A 19 -24.60 -12.13 22.64
N ALA A 20 -25.34 -13.05 22.05
CA ALA A 20 -25.09 -13.55 20.70
C ALA A 20 -25.26 -12.45 19.63
N LEU A 21 -26.28 -11.60 19.76
CA LEU A 21 -26.51 -10.42 18.95
C LEU A 21 -25.32 -9.45 19.05
N SER A 22 -24.92 -9.14 20.29
CA SER A 22 -23.84 -8.19 20.59
C SER A 22 -22.48 -8.68 20.10
N GLU A 23 -22.19 -9.98 20.27
CA GLU A 23 -20.96 -10.62 19.77
C GLU A 23 -20.81 -10.42 18.27
N THR A 24 -21.83 -10.81 17.52
CA THR A 24 -21.80 -10.76 16.06
C THR A 24 -21.78 -9.32 15.54
N ALA A 25 -22.57 -8.42 16.15
CA ALA A 25 -22.60 -7.02 15.76
C ALA A 25 -21.26 -6.32 16.02
N LEU A 26 -20.70 -6.44 17.24
CA LEU A 26 -19.46 -5.76 17.61
C LEU A 26 -18.22 -6.33 16.90
N THR A 27 -18.24 -7.61 16.51
CA THR A 27 -17.16 -8.19 15.71
C THR A 27 -17.28 -7.82 14.22
N GLY A 28 -18.49 -7.67 13.71
CA GLY A 28 -18.74 -7.31 12.30
C GLY A 28 -18.78 -5.82 12.02
N ALA A 29 -18.86 -4.95 13.05
CA ALA A 29 -18.94 -3.52 12.85
C ALA A 29 -17.63 -2.90 12.37
N SER A 30 -17.73 -1.92 11.47
CA SER A 30 -16.61 -1.21 10.91
C SER A 30 -16.00 -0.21 11.92
N ARG A 31 -14.73 -0.42 12.30
CA ARG A 31 -13.98 0.54 13.14
C ARG A 31 -13.93 1.94 12.51
N ALA A 32 -13.76 2.03 11.19
CA ALA A 32 -13.74 3.30 10.47
C ALA A 32 -15.08 4.03 10.54
N SER A 33 -16.20 3.31 10.38
CA SER A 33 -17.55 3.86 10.52
C SER A 33 -17.78 4.39 11.94
N MET A 34 -17.43 3.64 12.97
CA MET A 34 -17.60 4.03 14.36
C MET A 34 -16.74 5.25 14.72
N LEU A 35 -15.50 5.31 14.26
CA LEU A 35 -14.63 6.47 14.46
C LEU A 35 -15.16 7.73 13.78
N ARG A 36 -15.70 7.60 12.56
CA ARG A 36 -16.33 8.70 11.83
C ARG A 36 -17.56 9.24 12.56
N LEU A 37 -18.46 8.33 13.00
CA LEU A 37 -19.65 8.70 13.74
C LEU A 37 -19.33 9.34 15.11
N SER A 38 -18.30 8.84 15.80
CA SER A 38 -17.81 9.42 17.05
C SER A 38 -17.30 10.86 16.83
N LYS A 39 -16.54 11.12 15.77
CA LYS A 39 -16.09 12.47 15.40
C LYS A 39 -17.24 13.41 15.03
N GLN A 40 -18.37 12.87 14.56
CA GLN A 40 -19.62 13.60 14.30
C GLN A 40 -20.46 13.86 15.56
N GLY A 41 -20.00 13.45 16.75
CA GLY A 41 -20.65 13.67 18.03
C GLY A 41 -21.61 12.58 18.48
N ASN A 42 -21.64 11.41 17.82
CA ASN A 42 -22.47 10.30 18.25
C ASN A 42 -21.85 9.61 19.48
N ARG A 43 -22.53 9.74 20.64
CA ARG A 43 -22.06 9.22 21.92
C ARG A 43 -22.01 7.68 21.97
N ASP A 44 -22.89 7.00 21.27
CA ASP A 44 -22.92 5.53 21.27
C ASP A 44 -21.78 4.97 20.41
N ALA A 45 -21.42 5.64 19.32
CA ALA A 45 -20.24 5.31 18.53
C ALA A 45 -18.92 5.51 19.31
N ASP A 46 -18.85 6.52 20.19
CA ASP A 46 -17.71 6.70 21.09
C ASP A 46 -17.60 5.53 22.09
N VAL A 47 -18.73 5.05 22.64
CA VAL A 47 -18.73 3.87 23.50
C VAL A 47 -18.29 2.62 22.74
N VAL A 48 -18.77 2.38 21.51
CA VAL A 48 -18.32 1.25 20.68
C VAL A 48 -16.83 1.33 20.39
N SER A 49 -16.31 2.50 20.04
CA SER A 49 -14.87 2.70 19.80
C SER A 49 -14.04 2.33 21.03
N ARG A 50 -14.45 2.75 22.23
CA ARG A 50 -13.78 2.38 23.49
C ARG A 50 -13.90 0.88 23.79
N LEU A 51 -15.01 0.23 23.44
CA LEU A 51 -15.15 -1.23 23.58
C LEU A 51 -14.17 -1.96 22.64
N PHE A 52 -13.93 -1.45 21.45
CA PHE A 52 -12.93 -2.01 20.52
C PHE A 52 -11.49 -1.88 21.04
N ASP A 53 -11.19 -0.85 21.80
CA ASP A 53 -9.86 -0.68 22.43
C ASP A 53 -9.65 -1.68 23.57
N MET A 54 -10.75 -2.17 24.19
CA MET A 54 -10.75 -3.20 25.24
C MET A 54 -11.15 -4.58 24.69
N ARG A 55 -10.71 -4.94 23.47
CA ARG A 55 -11.20 -6.09 22.72
C ARG A 55 -11.14 -7.41 23.48
N GLU A 56 -10.06 -7.67 24.22
CA GLU A 56 -9.90 -8.91 24.99
C GLU A 56 -10.97 -9.02 26.09
N ARG A 57 -11.21 -7.94 26.83
CA ARG A 57 -12.24 -7.88 27.86
C ARG A 57 -13.66 -7.95 27.28
N LEU A 58 -13.87 -7.32 26.14
CA LEU A 58 -15.14 -7.38 25.44
C LEU A 58 -15.49 -8.81 25.04
N ILE A 59 -14.57 -9.51 24.36
CA ILE A 59 -14.76 -10.92 23.97
C ILE A 59 -14.97 -11.81 25.20
N GLY A 60 -14.17 -11.62 26.24
CA GLY A 60 -14.31 -12.35 27.48
C GLY A 60 -15.68 -12.15 28.13
N ALA A 61 -16.19 -10.90 28.19
CA ALA A 61 -17.51 -10.58 28.74
C ALA A 61 -18.67 -11.20 27.92
N LEU A 62 -18.57 -11.15 26.59
CA LEU A 62 -19.54 -11.75 25.68
C LEU A 62 -19.61 -13.27 25.87
N LEU A 63 -18.47 -13.95 25.85
CA LEU A 63 -18.40 -15.39 26.02
C LEU A 63 -18.88 -15.83 27.41
N LEU A 64 -18.42 -15.14 28.45
CA LEU A 64 -18.82 -15.47 29.83
C LEU A 64 -20.32 -15.24 30.04
N GLY A 65 -20.83 -14.09 29.61
CA GLY A 65 -22.25 -13.77 29.73
C GLY A 65 -23.15 -14.74 28.98
N ASN A 66 -22.79 -15.07 27.74
CA ASN A 66 -23.53 -16.03 26.92
C ASN A 66 -23.55 -17.43 27.55
N ASN A 67 -22.39 -17.91 28.04
CA ASN A 67 -22.30 -19.21 28.66
C ASN A 67 -23.09 -19.27 29.98
N ILE A 68 -23.01 -18.26 30.84
CA ILE A 68 -23.79 -18.20 32.08
C ILE A 68 -25.32 -18.27 31.75
N ALA A 69 -25.73 -17.49 30.74
CA ALA A 69 -27.15 -17.46 30.35
C ALA A 69 -27.61 -18.81 29.79
N ASN A 70 -26.87 -19.42 28.88
CA ASN A 70 -27.23 -20.69 28.26
C ASN A 70 -27.22 -21.87 29.22
N ILE A 71 -26.16 -22.00 30.02
CA ILE A 71 -26.03 -23.08 31.00
C ILE A 71 -27.06 -22.91 32.08
N GLY A 72 -27.27 -21.68 32.59
CA GLY A 72 -28.27 -21.39 33.60
C GLY A 72 -29.69 -21.69 33.13
N ALA A 73 -30.06 -21.24 31.90
CA ALA A 73 -31.35 -21.52 31.31
C ALA A 73 -31.59 -23.04 31.15
N SER A 74 -30.61 -23.77 30.64
CA SER A 74 -30.70 -25.22 30.42
C SER A 74 -30.81 -25.98 31.72
N ALA A 75 -30.04 -25.62 32.74
CA ALA A 75 -30.11 -26.27 34.06
C ALA A 75 -31.46 -26.08 34.77
N LEU A 76 -31.98 -24.84 34.75
CA LEU A 76 -33.28 -24.55 35.33
C LEU A 76 -34.42 -25.22 34.54
N ALA A 77 -34.38 -25.22 33.22
CA ALA A 77 -35.34 -25.92 32.39
C ALA A 77 -35.33 -27.43 32.66
N THR A 78 -34.14 -28.03 32.75
CA THR A 78 -34.00 -29.46 33.13
C THR A 78 -34.67 -29.74 34.45
N GLY A 79 -34.50 -28.90 35.48
CA GLY A 79 -35.19 -29.01 36.77
C GLY A 79 -36.74 -29.00 36.63
N ILE A 80 -37.31 -28.09 35.84
CA ILE A 80 -38.75 -28.01 35.57
C ILE A 80 -39.26 -29.27 34.86
N PHE A 81 -38.59 -29.71 33.80
CA PHE A 81 -39.00 -30.88 33.02
C PHE A 81 -38.90 -32.16 33.82
N THR A 82 -37.82 -32.30 34.65
CA THR A 82 -37.67 -33.46 35.56
C THR A 82 -38.80 -33.49 36.63
N ALA A 83 -39.19 -32.33 37.14
CA ALA A 83 -40.29 -32.26 38.09
C ALA A 83 -41.67 -32.67 37.47
N TRP A 84 -41.86 -32.43 36.16
CA TRP A 84 -43.11 -32.74 35.44
C TRP A 84 -43.14 -34.17 34.88
N PHE A 85 -42.01 -34.66 34.35
CA PHE A 85 -41.93 -35.89 33.57
C PHE A 85 -41.01 -36.96 34.18
N GLY A 86 -40.46 -36.73 35.37
CA GLY A 86 -39.55 -37.64 36.00
C GLY A 86 -38.22 -37.75 35.23
N GLU A 87 -37.57 -38.92 35.21
CA GLU A 87 -36.30 -39.13 34.58
C GLU A 87 -36.29 -38.85 33.05
N VAL A 88 -37.40 -39.09 32.39
CA VAL A 88 -37.53 -38.80 30.94
C VAL A 88 -37.56 -37.29 30.67
N GLY A 89 -37.84 -36.49 31.69
CA GLY A 89 -37.82 -35.02 31.59
C GLY A 89 -36.47 -34.45 31.13
N VAL A 90 -35.37 -35.10 31.45
CA VAL A 90 -34.03 -34.68 30.97
C VAL A 90 -33.93 -34.71 29.45
N LEU A 91 -34.48 -35.77 28.81
CA LEU A 91 -34.48 -35.92 27.36
C LEU A 91 -35.35 -34.84 26.70
N TYR A 92 -36.53 -34.56 27.24
CA TYR A 92 -37.41 -33.52 26.75
C TYR A 92 -36.80 -32.13 26.94
N ALA A 93 -36.22 -31.85 28.10
CA ALA A 93 -35.52 -30.60 28.35
C ALA A 93 -34.39 -30.37 27.36
N THR A 94 -33.59 -31.39 27.12
CA THR A 94 -32.46 -31.32 26.17
C THR A 94 -32.97 -30.98 24.76
N GLY A 95 -33.99 -31.70 24.26
CA GLY A 95 -34.52 -31.45 22.92
C GLY A 95 -35.14 -30.06 22.77
N VAL A 96 -36.00 -29.65 23.72
CA VAL A 96 -36.69 -28.37 23.71
C VAL A 96 -35.71 -27.21 23.88
N MET A 97 -34.81 -27.30 24.85
CA MET A 97 -33.84 -26.23 25.11
C MET A 97 -32.83 -26.09 23.96
N THR A 98 -32.36 -27.20 23.37
CA THR A 98 -31.52 -27.14 22.19
C THR A 98 -32.22 -26.38 21.05
N ALA A 99 -33.48 -26.70 20.76
CA ALA A 99 -34.22 -26.00 19.72
C ALA A 99 -34.43 -24.51 20.04
N LEU A 100 -34.80 -24.17 21.28
CA LEU A 100 -35.00 -22.78 21.71
C LEU A 100 -33.70 -21.97 21.68
N VAL A 101 -32.61 -22.52 22.22
CA VAL A 101 -31.29 -21.84 22.23
C VAL A 101 -30.80 -21.64 20.83
N VAL A 102 -30.78 -22.68 19.99
CA VAL A 102 -30.24 -22.58 18.62
C VAL A 102 -31.04 -21.58 17.80
N ILE A 103 -32.38 -21.66 17.83
CA ILE A 103 -33.21 -20.80 16.99
C ILE A 103 -33.26 -19.37 17.52
N PHE A 104 -33.65 -19.19 18.80
CA PHE A 104 -33.97 -17.87 19.35
C PHE A 104 -32.81 -17.18 20.06
N ALA A 105 -31.86 -17.92 20.62
CA ALA A 105 -30.76 -17.35 21.35
C ALA A 105 -29.45 -17.24 20.49
N GLU A 106 -29.34 -18.04 19.42
CA GLU A 106 -28.14 -18.00 18.57
C GLU A 106 -28.40 -17.59 17.11
N VAL A 107 -29.16 -18.38 16.34
CA VAL A 107 -29.26 -18.18 14.88
C VAL A 107 -29.99 -16.88 14.55
N LEU A 108 -31.15 -16.64 15.12
CA LEU A 108 -31.93 -15.45 14.83
C LEU A 108 -31.21 -14.14 15.22
N PRO A 109 -30.64 -14.01 16.44
CA PRO A 109 -29.90 -12.80 16.83
C PRO A 109 -28.67 -12.57 15.97
N LYS A 110 -27.88 -13.62 15.67
CA LYS A 110 -26.69 -13.52 14.82
C LYS A 110 -27.05 -13.10 13.40
N THR A 111 -28.14 -13.65 12.84
CA THR A 111 -28.63 -13.25 11.51
C THR A 111 -29.01 -11.77 11.46
N ILE A 112 -29.70 -11.25 12.49
CA ILE A 112 -30.02 -9.83 12.58
C ILE A 112 -28.74 -8.98 12.63
N ALA A 113 -27.77 -9.39 13.42
CA ALA A 113 -26.51 -8.67 13.60
C ALA A 113 -25.64 -8.65 12.33
N ILE A 114 -25.61 -9.75 11.56
CA ILE A 114 -24.88 -9.82 10.29
C ILE A 114 -25.47 -8.85 9.25
N ASN A 115 -26.80 -8.71 9.20
CA ASN A 115 -27.45 -7.84 8.21
C ASN A 115 -27.30 -6.35 8.51
N ALA A 116 -27.08 -5.95 9.77
CA ALA A 116 -26.96 -4.54 10.14
C ALA A 116 -25.97 -4.33 11.30
N PRO A 117 -24.68 -4.71 11.14
CA PRO A 117 -23.73 -4.76 12.24
C PRO A 117 -23.49 -3.39 12.88
N ASP A 118 -23.36 -2.32 12.10
CA ASP A 118 -23.12 -0.96 12.61
C ASP A 118 -24.30 -0.44 13.44
N ARG A 119 -25.54 -0.65 12.97
CA ARG A 119 -26.74 -0.19 13.69
C ARG A 119 -26.96 -0.94 15.00
N VAL A 120 -26.78 -2.27 14.95
CA VAL A 120 -26.95 -3.12 16.13
C VAL A 120 -25.85 -2.81 17.16
N SER A 121 -24.62 -2.60 16.73
CA SER A 121 -23.51 -2.21 17.62
C SER A 121 -23.79 -0.93 18.38
N LEU A 122 -24.37 0.08 17.74
CA LEU A 122 -24.77 1.32 18.39
C LEU A 122 -25.87 1.08 19.44
N ALA A 123 -26.85 0.22 19.11
CA ALA A 123 -27.96 -0.09 20.02
C ALA A 123 -27.50 -0.84 21.28
N VAL A 124 -26.57 -1.79 21.15
CA VAL A 124 -26.05 -2.59 22.27
C VAL A 124 -24.89 -1.92 23.02
N ALA A 125 -24.37 -0.79 22.55
CA ALA A 125 -23.17 -0.14 23.08
C ALA A 125 -23.20 0.11 24.60
N ARG A 126 -24.26 0.76 25.08
CA ARG A 126 -24.40 1.13 26.50
C ARG A 126 -24.60 -0.07 27.41
N PRO A 127 -25.59 -0.98 27.14
CA PRO A 127 -25.74 -2.17 27.99
C PRO A 127 -24.51 -3.06 27.95
N MET A 128 -23.80 -3.19 26.81
CA MET A 128 -22.60 -3.98 26.72
C MET A 128 -21.44 -3.37 27.53
N ARG A 129 -21.29 -2.03 27.54
CA ARG A 129 -20.33 -1.34 28.40
C ARG A 129 -20.61 -1.64 29.89
N ALA A 130 -21.88 -1.58 30.32
CA ALA A 130 -22.23 -1.91 31.70
C ALA A 130 -21.86 -3.38 32.04
N THR A 131 -22.14 -4.31 31.13
CA THR A 131 -21.79 -5.71 31.28
C THR A 131 -20.26 -5.92 31.43
N VAL A 132 -19.45 -5.27 30.58
CA VAL A 132 -17.98 -5.34 30.67
C VAL A 132 -17.47 -4.80 32.00
N ILE A 133 -18.06 -3.74 32.53
CA ILE A 133 -17.68 -3.18 33.84
C ILE A 133 -18.07 -4.14 34.97
N VAL A 134 -19.28 -4.69 34.97
CA VAL A 134 -19.77 -5.60 36.01
C VAL A 134 -18.97 -6.92 36.01
N LEU A 135 -18.70 -7.50 34.85
CA LEU A 135 -17.92 -8.72 34.71
C LEU A 135 -16.41 -8.50 34.82
N GLY A 136 -15.95 -7.26 34.83
CA GLY A 136 -14.52 -6.89 34.83
C GLY A 136 -13.67 -7.61 35.87
N PRO A 137 -14.08 -7.70 37.16
CA PRO A 137 -13.31 -8.44 38.19
C PRO A 137 -13.15 -9.94 37.87
N VAL A 138 -14.22 -10.57 37.35
CA VAL A 138 -14.19 -11.99 36.97
C VAL A 138 -13.27 -12.22 35.79
N LEU A 139 -13.36 -11.31 34.79
CA LEU A 139 -12.52 -11.35 33.60
C LEU A 139 -11.03 -11.18 33.93
N ALA A 140 -10.67 -10.32 34.89
CA ALA A 140 -9.29 -10.14 35.34
C ALA A 140 -8.70 -11.43 35.93
N VAL A 141 -9.51 -12.21 36.66
CA VAL A 141 -9.09 -13.53 37.16
C VAL A 141 -8.85 -14.50 36.02
N ILE A 142 -9.79 -14.57 35.07
CA ILE A 142 -9.70 -15.45 33.91
C ILE A 142 -8.48 -15.07 33.05
N GLU A 143 -8.26 -13.78 32.77
CA GLU A 143 -7.08 -13.29 32.05
C GLU A 143 -5.76 -13.69 32.74
N THR A 144 -5.75 -13.68 34.06
CA THR A 144 -4.54 -14.08 34.84
C THR A 144 -4.28 -15.56 34.68
N ILE A 145 -5.32 -16.40 34.77
CA ILE A 145 -5.21 -17.85 34.57
C ILE A 145 -4.75 -18.15 33.13
N VAL A 146 -5.36 -17.53 32.13
CA VAL A 146 -5.02 -17.73 30.72
C VAL A 146 -3.57 -17.32 30.46
N ARG A 147 -3.13 -16.16 30.97
CA ARG A 147 -1.73 -15.70 30.83
C ARG A 147 -0.74 -16.67 31.51
N PHE A 148 -1.11 -17.23 32.66
CA PHE A 148 -0.30 -18.25 33.33
C PHE A 148 -0.17 -19.52 32.48
N LEU A 149 -1.28 -20.03 31.94
CA LEU A 149 -1.29 -21.18 31.05
C LEU A 149 -0.49 -20.95 29.77
N MET A 150 -0.65 -19.78 29.14
CA MET A 150 0.12 -19.42 27.96
C MET A 150 1.63 -19.37 28.21
N ARG A 151 2.04 -18.85 29.35
CA ARG A 151 3.47 -18.90 29.77
C ARG A 151 3.98 -20.34 29.99
N LEU A 152 3.14 -21.21 30.51
CA LEU A 152 3.50 -22.62 30.72
C LEU A 152 3.74 -23.37 29.41
N ILE A 153 2.99 -22.98 28.34
CA ILE A 153 3.11 -23.56 26.99
C ILE A 153 4.22 -22.87 26.17
N GLY A 154 4.87 -21.81 26.71
CA GLY A 154 5.97 -21.11 26.04
C GLY A 154 5.55 -20.00 25.06
N PHE A 155 4.26 -19.64 25.00
CA PHE A 155 3.81 -18.50 24.20
C PHE A 155 4.16 -17.18 24.88
N LYS A 156 4.93 -16.33 24.19
CA LYS A 156 5.19 -14.95 24.63
C LYS A 156 3.96 -14.09 24.37
N VAL A 157 3.17 -13.83 25.40
CA VAL A 157 2.03 -12.90 25.36
C VAL A 157 2.58 -11.48 25.28
N GLY A 158 2.32 -10.75 24.22
CA GLY A 158 2.71 -9.35 24.07
C GLY A 158 3.50 -8.99 22.80
N ALA A 159 3.90 -9.95 21.98
CA ALA A 159 4.60 -9.71 20.73
C ALA A 159 3.65 -9.67 19.52
N ASN A 160 2.54 -8.94 19.63
CA ASN A 160 1.75 -8.60 18.44
C ASN A 160 2.46 -7.47 17.68
N GLN A 161 3.65 -7.76 17.12
CA GLN A 161 4.12 -6.95 16.01
C GLN A 161 3.23 -7.31 14.82
N PRO A 162 2.53 -6.35 14.24
CA PRO A 162 1.77 -6.59 13.02
C PRO A 162 2.73 -7.07 11.94
N ILE A 163 2.43 -8.21 11.33
CA ILE A 163 3.22 -8.83 10.25
C ILE A 163 3.36 -7.86 9.06
N LEU A 164 2.38 -6.98 8.87
CA LEU A 164 2.35 -5.98 7.80
C LEU A 164 2.52 -4.58 8.37
N SER A 165 3.32 -3.76 7.72
CA SER A 165 3.46 -2.34 8.01
C SER A 165 2.11 -1.61 7.83
N PRO A 166 1.91 -0.43 8.45
CA PRO A 166 0.70 0.38 8.21
C PRO A 166 0.48 0.73 6.74
N THR A 167 1.55 0.93 5.98
CA THR A 167 1.54 1.24 4.54
C THR A 167 1.05 0.04 3.72
N GLU A 168 1.58 -1.15 3.98
CA GLU A 168 1.15 -2.41 3.32
C GLU A 168 -0.33 -2.72 3.62
N ARG A 169 -0.81 -2.46 4.84
CA ARG A 169 -2.23 -2.63 5.17
C ARG A 169 -3.13 -1.68 4.40
N LEU A 170 -2.69 -0.44 4.20
CA LEU A 170 -3.44 0.54 3.42
C LEU A 170 -3.46 0.13 1.95
N ARG A 171 -2.31 -0.29 1.39
CA ARG A 171 -2.21 -0.80 0.03
C ARG A 171 -3.14 -1.99 -0.19
N GLY A 172 -3.06 -3.01 0.67
CA GLY A 172 -3.94 -4.18 0.59
C GLY A 172 -5.43 -3.85 0.71
N ALA A 173 -5.81 -2.83 1.49
CA ALA A 173 -7.21 -2.38 1.57
C ALA A 173 -7.68 -1.71 0.27
N VAL A 174 -6.82 -0.92 -0.39
CA VAL A 174 -7.10 -0.29 -1.68
C VAL A 174 -7.22 -1.34 -2.78
N ASP A 175 -6.30 -2.31 -2.83
CA ASP A 175 -6.31 -3.41 -3.79
C ASP A 175 -7.58 -4.26 -3.66
N LEU A 176 -8.00 -4.56 -2.43
CA LEU A 176 -9.25 -5.28 -2.18
C LEU A 176 -10.46 -4.52 -2.73
N LEU A 177 -10.54 -3.20 -2.47
CA LEU A 177 -11.62 -2.35 -2.97
C LEU A 177 -11.62 -2.24 -4.51
N HIS A 178 -10.45 -2.26 -5.13
CA HIS A 178 -10.32 -2.32 -6.58
C HIS A 178 -10.84 -3.66 -7.13
N HIS A 179 -10.44 -4.80 -6.55
CA HIS A 179 -10.98 -6.12 -6.92
C HIS A 179 -12.50 -6.23 -6.76
N GLU A 180 -13.07 -5.53 -5.78
CA GLU A 180 -14.52 -5.42 -5.61
C GLU A 180 -15.21 -4.45 -6.59
N GLY A 181 -14.46 -3.81 -7.50
CA GLY A 181 -14.96 -2.84 -8.47
C GLY A 181 -15.42 -1.49 -7.86
N LYS A 182 -14.99 -1.17 -6.64
CA LYS A 182 -15.36 0.05 -5.90
C LYS A 182 -14.36 1.19 -6.07
N VAL A 183 -13.15 0.90 -6.54
CA VAL A 183 -12.07 1.85 -6.80
C VAL A 183 -11.56 1.61 -8.21
N GLU A 184 -11.44 2.66 -8.98
CA GLU A 184 -10.88 2.61 -10.34
C GLU A 184 -9.37 2.31 -10.31
N LYS A 185 -8.85 1.73 -11.41
CA LYS A 185 -7.42 1.40 -11.51
C LYS A 185 -6.54 2.64 -11.31
N GLN A 186 -6.92 3.76 -11.91
CA GLN A 186 -6.18 5.02 -11.83
C GLN A 186 -6.08 5.53 -10.38
N ASP A 187 -7.19 5.49 -9.63
CA ASP A 187 -7.20 5.91 -8.22
C ASP A 187 -6.32 4.99 -7.35
N ARG A 188 -6.37 3.66 -7.60
CA ARG A 188 -5.52 2.68 -6.93
C ARG A 188 -4.04 2.99 -7.19
N ASP A 189 -3.68 3.21 -8.46
CA ASP A 189 -2.30 3.44 -8.89
C ASP A 189 -1.76 4.78 -8.34
N MET A 190 -2.57 5.86 -8.34
CA MET A 190 -2.25 7.13 -7.68
C MET A 190 -2.02 6.96 -6.17
N LEU A 191 -2.89 6.21 -5.47
CA LEU A 191 -2.71 5.96 -4.04
C LEU A 191 -1.45 5.13 -3.78
N GLY A 192 -1.13 4.17 -4.65
CA GLY A 192 0.12 3.42 -4.63
C GLY A 192 1.33 4.35 -4.75
N GLY A 193 1.40 5.15 -5.82
CA GLY A 193 2.48 6.12 -6.05
C GLY A 193 2.67 7.09 -4.89
N LEU A 194 1.58 7.58 -4.28
CA LEU A 194 1.66 8.46 -3.11
C LEU A 194 2.30 7.76 -1.89
N LEU A 195 2.06 6.47 -1.70
CA LEU A 195 2.66 5.69 -0.62
C LEU A 195 4.15 5.44 -0.89
N ASP A 196 4.52 5.18 -2.15
CA ASP A 196 5.88 4.89 -2.60
C ASP A 196 6.82 6.10 -2.49
N LEU A 197 6.30 7.34 -2.58
CA LEU A 197 7.11 8.58 -2.43
C LEU A 197 7.95 8.66 -1.14
N ARG A 198 7.63 7.88 -0.12
CA ARG A 198 8.38 7.87 1.14
C ARG A 198 9.59 6.95 1.09
N GLU A 199 9.52 5.95 0.24
CA GLU A 199 10.52 4.90 0.08
C GLU A 199 11.49 5.25 -1.05
N LEU A 200 11.00 6.00 -2.08
CA LEU A 200 11.79 6.46 -3.20
C LEU A 200 12.78 7.56 -2.80
N GLN A 201 13.99 7.46 -3.36
CA GLN A 201 15.04 8.46 -3.31
C GLN A 201 15.03 9.32 -4.58
N VAL A 202 15.68 10.47 -4.53
CA VAL A 202 15.82 11.36 -5.69
C VAL A 202 16.55 10.66 -6.83
N SER A 203 17.52 9.80 -6.53
CA SER A 203 18.22 8.94 -7.50
C SER A 203 17.30 8.05 -8.34
N ASP A 204 16.12 7.67 -7.80
CA ASP A 204 15.19 6.76 -8.48
C ASP A 204 14.31 7.47 -9.51
N VAL A 205 14.21 8.82 -9.42
CA VAL A 205 13.30 9.65 -10.23
C VAL A 205 14.02 10.75 -11.00
N MET A 206 15.34 10.93 -10.79
CA MET A 206 16.11 11.96 -11.48
C MET A 206 16.37 11.62 -12.95
N VAL A 207 16.48 12.63 -13.78
CA VAL A 207 17.09 12.51 -15.11
C VAL A 207 18.60 12.42 -14.92
N HIS A 208 19.18 11.29 -15.28
CA HIS A 208 20.61 11.04 -15.09
C HIS A 208 21.47 11.97 -15.95
N ARG A 209 22.68 12.31 -15.48
CA ARG A 209 23.62 13.26 -16.15
C ARG A 209 23.92 12.93 -17.60
N THR A 210 23.84 11.67 -18.01
CA THR A 210 24.07 11.27 -19.42
C THR A 210 22.93 11.66 -20.35
N GLU A 211 21.76 12.01 -19.80
CA GLU A 211 20.56 12.42 -20.53
C GLU A 211 20.24 13.91 -20.33
N MET A 212 21.03 14.59 -19.45
CA MET A 212 20.89 16.03 -19.23
C MET A 212 21.30 16.84 -20.47
N VAL A 213 20.48 17.81 -20.80
CA VAL A 213 20.84 18.84 -21.78
C VAL A 213 21.42 20.04 -21.03
N MET A 214 22.67 20.34 -21.29
CA MET A 214 23.43 21.44 -20.69
C MET A 214 24.18 22.22 -21.76
N VAL A 215 24.37 23.53 -21.57
CA VAL A 215 25.04 24.38 -22.54
C VAL A 215 26.32 24.96 -21.95
N ASN A 216 27.38 25.01 -22.77
CA ASN A 216 28.64 25.60 -22.38
C ASN A 216 28.56 27.14 -22.35
N ALA A 217 28.81 27.73 -21.17
CA ALA A 217 28.78 29.17 -20.97
C ALA A 217 29.97 29.94 -21.60
N ASP A 218 31.01 29.23 -22.00
CA ASP A 218 32.20 29.83 -22.65
C ASP A 218 32.06 29.97 -24.18
N LEU A 219 30.95 29.51 -24.74
CA LEU A 219 30.63 29.73 -26.15
C LEU A 219 30.44 31.22 -26.47
N PRO A 220 30.77 31.64 -27.73
CA PRO A 220 30.36 32.96 -28.20
C PRO A 220 28.85 33.19 -27.99
N GLN A 221 28.45 34.40 -27.59
CA GLN A 221 27.05 34.70 -27.19
C GLN A 221 26.02 34.30 -28.24
N GLU A 222 26.32 34.49 -29.52
CA GLU A 222 25.43 34.11 -30.64
C GLU A 222 25.21 32.59 -30.71
N ASP A 223 26.30 31.81 -30.51
CA ASP A 223 26.25 30.35 -30.56
C ASP A 223 25.55 29.81 -29.32
N LEU A 224 25.84 30.38 -28.13
CA LEU A 224 25.17 30.04 -26.88
C LEU A 224 23.66 30.28 -26.96
N VAL A 225 23.23 31.47 -27.48
CA VAL A 225 21.80 31.76 -27.71
C VAL A 225 21.19 30.76 -28.67
N ARG A 226 21.87 30.44 -29.77
CA ARG A 226 21.40 29.46 -30.76
C ARG A 226 21.22 28.08 -30.13
N GLU A 227 22.18 27.63 -29.34
CA GLU A 227 22.16 26.31 -28.67
C GLU A 227 21.01 26.24 -27.66
N VAL A 228 20.83 27.27 -26.81
CA VAL A 228 19.71 27.37 -25.86
C VAL A 228 18.37 27.35 -26.58
N LEU A 229 18.21 28.10 -27.68
CA LEU A 229 16.94 28.18 -28.42
C LEU A 229 16.64 26.90 -29.22
N ALA A 230 17.64 26.07 -29.48
CA ALA A 230 17.48 24.76 -30.12
C ALA A 230 16.99 23.69 -29.17
N THR A 231 17.04 23.90 -27.85
CA THR A 231 16.57 22.95 -26.86
C THR A 231 15.05 23.04 -26.67
N GLU A 232 14.42 21.93 -26.34
CA GLU A 232 12.98 21.86 -25.98
C GLU A 232 12.73 22.24 -24.52
N TYR A 233 13.78 22.40 -23.73
CA TYR A 233 13.68 22.61 -22.28
C TYR A 233 13.60 24.09 -21.91
N THR A 234 12.86 24.38 -20.83
CA THR A 234 12.69 25.74 -20.31
C THR A 234 13.74 26.14 -19.28
N ARG A 235 14.44 25.18 -18.67
CA ARG A 235 15.52 25.38 -17.69
C ARG A 235 16.74 24.61 -18.15
N ILE A 236 17.79 25.34 -18.41
CA ILE A 236 19.02 24.82 -19.03
C ILE A 236 20.20 25.08 -18.07
N PRO A 237 20.85 24.07 -17.52
CA PRO A 237 22.07 24.24 -16.77
C PRO A 237 23.18 24.79 -17.67
N LEU A 238 23.90 25.80 -17.20
CA LEU A 238 25.07 26.36 -17.84
C LEU A 238 26.33 25.88 -17.11
N TRP A 239 27.24 25.29 -17.85
CA TRP A 239 28.51 24.82 -17.30
C TRP A 239 29.72 25.61 -17.86
N ARG A 240 30.83 25.61 -17.13
CA ARG A 240 32.07 26.28 -17.52
C ARG A 240 33.25 25.38 -17.25
N ASP A 241 34.27 25.41 -18.09
CA ASP A 241 35.49 24.62 -18.04
C ASP A 241 35.26 23.11 -18.18
N THR A 242 34.51 22.52 -17.27
CA THR A 242 34.11 21.10 -17.26
C THR A 242 32.58 20.95 -17.08
N PRO A 243 31.96 19.91 -17.66
CA PRO A 243 30.51 19.69 -17.57
C PRO A 243 29.98 19.56 -16.14
N GLU A 244 30.85 19.15 -15.19
CA GLU A 244 30.48 19.03 -13.77
C GLU A 244 30.40 20.42 -13.08
N ASN A 245 31.05 21.44 -13.65
CA ASN A 245 31.07 22.78 -13.08
C ASN A 245 29.85 23.60 -13.54
N ILE A 246 28.72 23.37 -12.96
CA ILE A 246 27.48 24.11 -13.28
C ILE A 246 27.51 25.47 -12.57
N ILE A 247 27.60 26.55 -13.37
CA ILE A 247 27.65 27.94 -12.86
C ILE A 247 26.27 28.56 -12.61
N GLY A 248 25.23 28.03 -13.25
CA GLY A 248 23.87 28.55 -13.13
C GLY A 248 22.84 27.75 -13.88
N VAL A 249 21.58 28.09 -13.69
CA VAL A 249 20.45 27.54 -14.45
C VAL A 249 19.74 28.67 -15.16
N LEU A 250 19.79 28.67 -16.49
CA LEU A 250 19.14 29.66 -17.32
C LEU A 250 17.68 29.30 -17.55
N HIS A 251 16.78 30.27 -17.38
CA HIS A 251 15.40 30.11 -17.78
C HIS A 251 15.20 30.69 -19.20
N ALA A 252 14.77 29.89 -20.14
CA ALA A 252 14.56 30.28 -21.55
C ALA A 252 13.71 31.55 -21.71
N LYS A 253 12.73 31.76 -20.84
CA LYS A 253 11.89 32.97 -20.84
C LYS A 253 12.68 34.24 -20.46
N ASP A 254 13.68 34.14 -19.62
CA ASP A 254 14.49 35.30 -19.24
C ASP A 254 15.46 35.65 -20.38
N LEU A 255 16.00 34.66 -21.07
CA LEU A 255 16.73 34.87 -22.32
C LEU A 255 15.88 35.57 -23.39
N LEU A 256 14.66 35.10 -23.61
CA LEU A 256 13.73 35.74 -24.58
C LEU A 256 13.43 37.18 -24.22
N ARG A 257 13.30 37.51 -22.94
CA ARG A 257 13.12 38.89 -22.46
C ARG A 257 14.36 39.76 -22.76
N ALA A 258 15.55 39.21 -22.52
CA ALA A 258 16.80 39.91 -22.80
C ALA A 258 16.99 40.16 -24.28
N ILE A 259 16.74 39.17 -25.16
CA ILE A 259 16.78 39.33 -26.64
C ILE A 259 15.80 40.41 -27.10
N ARG A 260 14.57 40.44 -26.57
CA ARG A 260 13.58 41.46 -26.88
C ARG A 260 14.03 42.86 -26.45
N ALA A 261 14.64 42.97 -25.28
CA ALA A 261 15.16 44.24 -24.71
C ALA A 261 16.35 44.80 -25.56
N ALA A 262 17.14 43.86 -26.12
CA ALA A 262 18.25 44.20 -27.04
C ALA A 262 17.86 44.36 -28.49
N GLU A 263 16.54 44.48 -28.78
CA GLU A 263 15.97 44.66 -30.16
C GLU A 263 16.47 43.58 -31.18
N GLY A 264 16.86 42.39 -30.66
CA GLY A 264 17.34 41.26 -31.44
C GLY A 264 18.88 41.20 -31.56
N ASP A 265 19.61 42.18 -31.08
CA ASP A 265 21.08 42.12 -31.07
C ASP A 265 21.56 41.24 -29.89
N VAL A 266 21.89 40.01 -30.17
CA VAL A 266 22.33 39.01 -29.18
C VAL A 266 23.81 39.15 -28.81
N SER A 267 24.60 39.90 -29.59
CA SER A 267 26.04 40.03 -29.37
C SER A 267 26.44 40.69 -28.06
N HIS A 268 25.57 41.49 -27.48
CA HIS A 268 25.76 42.26 -26.24
C HIS A 268 25.04 41.65 -25.03
N ILE A 269 24.39 40.49 -25.18
CA ILE A 269 23.68 39.82 -24.09
C ILE A 269 24.64 38.93 -23.32
N ASP A 270 24.96 39.26 -22.07
CA ASP A 270 25.66 38.36 -21.19
C ASP A 270 24.67 37.29 -20.66
N VAL A 271 24.57 36.15 -21.38
CA VAL A 271 23.64 35.06 -21.06
C VAL A 271 23.97 34.44 -19.70
N ALA A 272 25.24 34.36 -19.33
CA ALA A 272 25.64 33.80 -18.03
C ALA A 272 25.12 34.62 -16.86
N SER A 273 25.04 35.96 -17.02
CA SER A 273 24.49 36.86 -15.99
C SER A 273 22.97 36.71 -15.78
N LEU A 274 22.24 36.14 -16.75
CA LEU A 274 20.81 35.85 -16.65
C LEU A 274 20.51 34.58 -15.89
N ALA A 275 21.50 33.71 -15.72
CA ALA A 275 21.33 32.44 -15.05
C ALA A 275 21.13 32.62 -13.53
N LEU A 276 20.21 31.88 -12.98
CA LEU A 276 19.99 31.81 -11.53
C LEU A 276 21.03 30.88 -10.87
N PRO A 277 21.42 31.16 -9.61
CA PRO A 277 22.29 30.25 -8.87
C PRO A 277 21.74 28.84 -8.86
N PRO A 278 22.59 27.81 -9.07
CA PRO A 278 22.15 26.44 -9.08
C PRO A 278 21.74 26.00 -7.66
N TRP A 279 20.70 25.19 -7.57
CA TRP A 279 20.30 24.58 -6.31
C TRP A 279 20.61 23.09 -6.35
N PHE A 280 21.54 22.65 -5.50
CA PHE A 280 21.96 21.26 -5.39
C PHE A 280 21.18 20.54 -4.29
N VAL A 281 20.85 19.27 -4.54
CA VAL A 281 20.17 18.36 -3.62
C VAL A 281 20.88 16.99 -3.63
N PRO A 282 20.99 16.33 -2.46
CA PRO A 282 21.60 14.99 -2.41
C PRO A 282 20.72 13.96 -3.11
N GLU A 283 21.31 13.02 -3.83
CA GLU A 283 20.62 11.91 -4.49
C GLU A 283 19.88 10.98 -3.51
N MET A 284 20.45 10.77 -2.32
CA MET A 284 19.86 9.93 -1.26
C MET A 284 18.66 10.57 -0.53
N ARG A 285 18.28 11.81 -0.88
CA ARG A 285 17.12 12.46 -0.27
C ARG A 285 15.84 11.75 -0.69
N SER A 286 14.88 11.54 0.26
CA SER A 286 13.58 10.99 -0.12
C SER A 286 12.79 11.94 -1.04
N VAL A 287 12.10 11.37 -2.02
CA VAL A 287 11.25 12.13 -2.97
C VAL A 287 10.18 12.94 -2.24
N SER A 288 9.62 12.40 -1.16
CA SER A 288 8.66 13.10 -0.30
C SER A 288 9.24 14.37 0.34
N GLU A 289 10.52 14.34 0.77
CA GLU A 289 11.20 15.52 1.32
C GLU A 289 11.56 16.53 0.23
N GLN A 290 11.95 16.05 -0.95
CA GLN A 290 12.24 16.89 -2.10
C GLN A 290 10.99 17.63 -2.58
N LEU A 291 9.84 16.97 -2.65
CA LEU A 291 8.54 17.61 -2.97
C LEU A 291 8.21 18.74 -1.98
N LYS A 292 8.42 18.50 -0.68
CA LYS A 292 8.23 19.56 0.34
C LYS A 292 9.21 20.70 0.16
N ALA A 293 10.45 20.42 -0.23
CA ALA A 293 11.49 21.42 -0.47
C ALA A 293 11.16 22.27 -1.70
N PHE A 294 10.71 21.69 -2.81
CA PHE A 294 10.20 22.42 -3.97
C PHE A 294 9.06 23.37 -3.61
N ARG A 295 8.05 22.90 -2.88
CA ARG A 295 6.93 23.74 -2.41
C ARG A 295 7.38 24.89 -1.50
N ARG A 296 8.31 24.65 -0.58
CA ARG A 296 8.81 25.66 0.35
C ARG A 296 9.65 26.73 -0.34
N ARG A 297 10.50 26.32 -1.30
CA ARG A 297 11.36 27.22 -2.08
C ARG A 297 10.64 27.88 -3.25
N LYS A 298 9.46 27.39 -3.64
CA LYS A 298 8.71 27.80 -4.83
C LYS A 298 9.54 27.67 -6.11
N THR A 299 10.32 26.60 -6.20
CA THR A 299 11.12 26.23 -7.38
C THR A 299 10.71 24.84 -7.83
N HIS A 300 10.95 24.54 -9.11
CA HIS A 300 10.52 23.29 -9.74
C HIS A 300 11.69 22.51 -10.34
N PHE A 301 12.93 22.90 -10.04
CA PHE A 301 14.14 22.36 -10.63
C PHE A 301 15.27 22.33 -9.61
N ALA A 302 16.03 21.24 -9.57
CA ALA A 302 17.22 21.10 -8.76
C ALA A 302 18.26 20.21 -9.48
N LEU A 303 19.53 20.47 -9.23
CA LEU A 303 20.66 19.61 -9.62
C LEU A 303 20.86 18.57 -8.53
N VAL A 304 21.09 17.33 -8.93
CA VAL A 304 21.31 16.21 -8.02
C VAL A 304 22.80 15.94 -7.90
N VAL A 305 23.28 15.77 -6.68
CA VAL A 305 24.69 15.50 -6.39
C VAL A 305 24.85 14.28 -5.49
N ASP A 306 25.97 13.58 -5.67
CA ASP A 306 26.41 12.50 -4.80
C ASP A 306 27.01 13.02 -3.47
N GLU A 307 27.59 12.13 -2.67
CA GLU A 307 28.25 12.43 -1.40
C GLU A 307 29.59 13.19 -1.57
N TYR A 308 30.17 13.20 -2.76
CA TYR A 308 31.39 13.93 -3.09
C TYR A 308 31.11 15.32 -3.69
N GLY A 309 29.84 15.62 -4.00
CA GLY A 309 29.41 16.86 -4.61
C GLY A 309 29.49 16.84 -6.14
N GLU A 310 29.68 15.68 -6.77
CA GLU A 310 29.63 15.52 -8.21
C GLU A 310 28.18 15.51 -8.71
N VAL A 311 27.95 16.10 -9.89
CA VAL A 311 26.60 16.19 -10.47
C VAL A 311 26.23 14.85 -11.09
N GLU A 312 25.18 14.23 -10.56
CA GLU A 312 24.64 12.95 -11.04
C GLU A 312 23.41 13.11 -11.93
N GLY A 313 22.69 14.24 -11.82
CA GLY A 313 21.49 14.45 -12.62
C GLY A 313 20.75 15.73 -12.28
N ILE A 314 19.51 15.79 -12.74
CA ILE A 314 18.52 16.81 -12.39
C ILE A 314 17.24 16.14 -11.90
N VAL A 315 16.52 16.84 -11.06
CA VAL A 315 15.15 16.44 -10.67
C VAL A 315 14.23 17.64 -10.78
N THR A 316 13.07 17.42 -11.38
CA THR A 316 12.03 18.44 -11.51
C THR A 316 10.81 18.10 -10.63
N LEU A 317 9.89 19.05 -10.48
CA LEU A 317 8.61 18.80 -9.82
C LEU A 317 7.73 17.88 -10.66
N GLU A 318 7.86 18.01 -11.99
CA GLU A 318 7.15 17.22 -12.97
C GLU A 318 7.50 15.72 -12.81
N ASP A 319 8.78 15.36 -12.70
CA ASP A 319 9.24 13.97 -12.49
C ASP A 319 8.64 13.37 -11.20
N ILE A 320 8.59 14.15 -10.12
CA ILE A 320 7.97 13.71 -8.85
C ILE A 320 6.45 13.53 -8.98
N LEU A 321 5.77 14.39 -9.75
CA LEU A 321 4.33 14.28 -9.96
C LEU A 321 3.98 13.09 -10.85
N GLU A 322 4.82 12.78 -11.82
CA GLU A 322 4.69 11.60 -12.67
C GLU A 322 4.70 10.31 -11.86
N GLU A 323 5.50 10.23 -10.80
CA GLU A 323 5.51 9.10 -9.87
C GLU A 323 4.18 8.88 -9.12
N ILE A 324 3.42 9.96 -8.91
CA ILE A 324 2.12 9.89 -8.22
C ILE A 324 1.00 9.57 -9.21
N VAL A 325 0.97 10.30 -10.33
CA VAL A 325 -0.18 10.30 -11.25
C VAL A 325 -0.01 9.25 -12.35
N GLY A 326 1.25 8.87 -12.65
CA GLY A 326 1.61 8.15 -13.86
C GLY A 326 1.57 9.07 -15.07
N ASP A 327 1.93 8.56 -16.23
CA ASP A 327 1.73 9.28 -17.51
C ASP A 327 0.27 9.69 -17.65
N ILE A 328 0.01 10.99 -17.82
CA ILE A 328 -1.32 11.54 -18.08
C ILE A 328 -1.65 11.31 -19.58
N SER A 329 -1.61 10.05 -20.00
CA SER A 329 -2.07 9.68 -21.33
C SER A 329 -3.52 9.17 -21.28
N ASP A 330 -4.28 9.50 -22.32
CA ASP A 330 -5.71 9.23 -22.47
C ASP A 330 -6.03 7.73 -22.29
N GLU A 331 -7.18 7.38 -21.73
CA GLU A 331 -7.63 6.02 -21.36
C GLU A 331 -7.59 4.97 -22.51
N GLN A 332 -7.18 5.37 -23.71
CA GLN A 332 -7.05 4.50 -24.89
C GLN A 332 -5.59 4.20 -25.30
N ASP A 333 -4.58 4.85 -24.73
CA ASP A 333 -3.18 4.62 -25.03
C ASP A 333 -2.43 4.07 -23.82
N VAL A 334 -2.44 2.75 -23.65
CA VAL A 334 -1.47 2.01 -22.84
C VAL A 334 -0.13 2.00 -23.58
N GLN A 335 0.51 3.15 -23.69
CA GLN A 335 1.88 3.26 -24.19
C GLN A 335 2.76 3.93 -23.14
N VAL A 336 3.19 3.12 -22.15
CA VAL A 336 4.42 3.49 -21.43
C VAL A 336 5.51 3.60 -22.49
N ALA A 337 6.20 4.74 -22.54
CA ALA A 337 7.26 4.96 -23.51
C ALA A 337 8.27 3.80 -23.41
N GLY A 338 8.50 3.13 -24.53
CA GLY A 338 9.37 1.94 -24.56
C GLY A 338 8.69 0.60 -24.25
N VAL A 339 7.38 0.53 -23.98
CA VAL A 339 6.63 -0.72 -23.79
C VAL A 339 5.68 -0.95 -24.97
N ARG A 340 5.74 -2.14 -25.59
CA ARG A 340 4.90 -2.49 -26.75
C ARG A 340 4.32 -3.90 -26.57
N VAL A 341 3.03 -3.99 -26.39
CA VAL A 341 2.32 -5.27 -26.33
C VAL A 341 2.20 -5.84 -27.74
N GLN A 342 2.56 -7.11 -27.90
CA GLN A 342 2.48 -7.83 -29.18
C GLN A 342 1.16 -8.60 -29.28
N PRO A 343 0.66 -8.91 -30.49
CA PRO A 343 -0.56 -9.70 -30.68
C PRO A 343 -0.51 -11.10 -30.08
N ASP A 344 0.69 -11.64 -29.83
CA ASP A 344 0.94 -12.95 -29.21
C ASP A 344 0.92 -12.91 -27.67
N GLY A 345 0.58 -11.76 -27.08
CA GLY A 345 0.60 -11.56 -25.63
C GLY A 345 1.98 -11.34 -25.01
N SER A 346 3.05 -11.33 -25.83
CA SER A 346 4.38 -10.94 -25.37
C SER A 346 4.52 -9.43 -25.32
N VAL A 347 5.42 -8.93 -24.47
CA VAL A 347 5.70 -7.52 -24.33
C VAL A 347 7.13 -7.24 -24.74
N VAL A 348 7.33 -6.32 -25.66
CA VAL A 348 8.65 -5.79 -26.00
C VAL A 348 8.86 -4.51 -25.21
N VAL A 349 9.93 -4.46 -24.44
CA VAL A 349 10.23 -3.36 -23.53
C VAL A 349 11.66 -2.86 -23.72
N ASP A 350 11.84 -1.55 -23.67
CA ASP A 350 13.18 -0.96 -23.63
C ASP A 350 13.83 -1.25 -22.28
N GLY A 351 15.15 -1.54 -22.31
CA GLY A 351 15.87 -1.95 -21.09
C GLY A 351 15.93 -0.88 -20.00
N SER A 352 15.74 0.40 -20.35
CA SER A 352 15.74 1.53 -19.43
C SER A 352 14.38 1.76 -18.73
N VAL A 353 13.32 1.06 -19.16
CA VAL A 353 12.00 1.20 -18.54
C VAL A 353 12.08 0.79 -17.07
N PRO A 354 11.60 1.61 -16.13
CA PRO A 354 11.50 1.25 -14.73
C PRO A 354 10.59 0.04 -14.52
N ILE A 355 11.01 -0.89 -13.67
CA ILE A 355 10.21 -2.10 -13.36
C ILE A 355 8.84 -1.72 -12.82
N ARG A 356 8.78 -0.70 -12.00
CA ARG A 356 7.56 -0.15 -11.41
C ARG A 356 6.54 0.28 -12.48
N ASP A 357 7.00 0.97 -13.54
CA ASP A 357 6.13 1.45 -14.61
C ASP A 357 5.64 0.30 -15.47
N LEU A 358 6.51 -0.69 -15.73
CA LEU A 358 6.12 -1.92 -16.40
C LEU A 358 5.09 -2.70 -15.57
N ASN A 359 5.31 -2.84 -14.26
CA ASN A 359 4.37 -3.48 -13.34
C ASN A 359 3.00 -2.78 -13.35
N ARG A 360 3.01 -1.43 -13.30
CA ARG A 360 1.79 -0.61 -13.36
C ARG A 360 1.05 -0.77 -14.70
N ALA A 361 1.79 -0.73 -15.82
CA ALA A 361 1.21 -0.82 -17.16
C ALA A 361 0.58 -2.19 -17.44
N MET A 362 1.28 -3.25 -17.03
CA MET A 362 0.93 -4.64 -17.37
C MET A 362 0.18 -5.37 -16.26
N ASP A 363 -0.01 -4.74 -15.09
CA ASP A 363 -0.54 -5.36 -13.86
C ASP A 363 0.30 -6.59 -13.44
N TRP A 364 1.64 -6.44 -13.50
CA TRP A 364 2.61 -7.47 -13.13
C TRP A 364 3.18 -7.18 -11.73
N GLY A 365 3.86 -8.20 -11.15
CA GLY A 365 4.52 -8.11 -9.84
C GLY A 365 5.99 -8.51 -9.93
N LEU A 366 6.76 -7.90 -10.83
CA LEU A 366 8.20 -8.08 -10.89
C LEU A 366 8.85 -7.38 -9.68
N PRO A 367 9.88 -7.98 -9.05
CA PRO A 367 10.59 -7.34 -7.94
C PRO A 367 11.38 -6.11 -8.41
N ASP A 368 11.27 -5.02 -7.69
CA ASP A 368 11.95 -3.73 -7.96
C ASP A 368 12.90 -3.31 -6.83
N GLU A 369 13.09 -4.18 -5.82
CA GLU A 369 13.96 -3.95 -4.67
C GLU A 369 15.46 -4.02 -5.03
N GLU A 370 15.84 -4.91 -5.97
CA GLU A 370 17.23 -5.20 -6.33
C GLU A 370 17.69 -4.47 -7.62
N ALA A 371 16.74 -3.92 -8.38
CA ALA A 371 17.01 -3.19 -9.62
C ALA A 371 15.88 -2.26 -9.99
N THR A 372 16.18 -1.04 -10.39
CA THR A 372 15.19 -0.03 -10.79
C THR A 372 14.65 -0.27 -12.21
N THR A 373 15.46 -0.81 -13.14
CA THR A 373 15.11 -0.99 -14.55
C THR A 373 14.98 -2.45 -14.95
N VAL A 374 14.20 -2.72 -16.01
CA VAL A 374 14.03 -4.08 -16.55
C VAL A 374 15.35 -4.71 -16.97
N ALA A 375 16.26 -3.93 -17.60
CA ALA A 375 17.61 -4.42 -17.92
C ALA A 375 18.40 -4.74 -16.65
N GLY A 376 18.30 -3.90 -15.62
CA GLY A 376 18.94 -4.11 -14.32
C GLY A 376 18.49 -5.42 -13.66
N LEU A 377 17.19 -5.72 -13.66
CA LEU A 377 16.65 -6.96 -13.13
C LEU A 377 17.24 -8.18 -13.86
N VAL A 378 17.27 -8.15 -15.20
CA VAL A 378 17.83 -9.26 -15.99
C VAL A 378 19.33 -9.44 -15.74
N ILE A 379 20.09 -8.36 -15.59
CA ILE A 379 21.53 -8.41 -15.27
C ILE A 379 21.73 -8.96 -13.86
N HIS A 380 20.93 -8.52 -12.90
CA HIS A 380 21.01 -8.99 -11.51
C HIS A 380 20.75 -10.51 -11.43
N GLU A 381 19.65 -10.99 -12.01
CA GLU A 381 19.30 -12.41 -12.00
C GLU A 381 20.28 -13.29 -12.80
N ALA A 382 20.74 -12.82 -13.97
CA ALA A 382 21.71 -13.51 -14.78
C ALA A 382 23.13 -13.46 -14.20
N ARG A 383 23.42 -12.58 -13.25
CA ARG A 383 24.75 -12.28 -12.67
C ARG A 383 25.84 -12.02 -13.72
N SER A 384 25.43 -11.55 -14.87
CA SER A 384 26.29 -11.23 -16.01
C SER A 384 25.50 -10.35 -16.98
N ILE A 385 26.19 -9.65 -17.90
CA ILE A 385 25.50 -8.90 -18.95
C ILE A 385 25.17 -9.88 -20.09
N PRO A 386 23.88 -10.23 -20.30
CA PRO A 386 23.50 -11.23 -21.29
C PRO A 386 23.76 -10.78 -22.71
N GLU A 387 23.96 -11.77 -23.61
CA GLU A 387 24.11 -11.52 -25.04
C GLU A 387 22.75 -11.52 -25.75
N ARG A 388 22.72 -10.91 -26.93
CA ARG A 388 21.54 -10.92 -27.80
C ARG A 388 21.07 -12.35 -28.07
N GLY A 389 19.78 -12.60 -27.90
CA GLY A 389 19.13 -13.89 -28.15
C GLY A 389 19.07 -14.81 -26.93
N GLN A 390 19.82 -14.54 -25.86
CA GLN A 390 19.73 -15.30 -24.61
C GLN A 390 18.36 -15.11 -23.96
N SER A 391 17.89 -16.17 -23.31
CA SER A 391 16.60 -16.18 -22.62
C SER A 391 16.77 -16.68 -21.19
N PHE A 392 16.06 -16.08 -20.26
CA PHE A 392 16.06 -16.39 -18.83
C PHE A 392 14.62 -16.50 -18.34
N THR A 393 14.37 -17.39 -17.38
CA THR A 393 13.04 -17.53 -16.78
C THR A 393 13.16 -17.34 -15.27
N PHE A 394 12.53 -16.30 -14.75
CA PHE A 394 12.47 -15.99 -13.32
C PHE A 394 11.20 -15.18 -13.00
N HIS A 395 10.78 -15.17 -11.75
CA HIS A 395 9.60 -14.46 -11.25
C HIS A 395 8.30 -14.73 -12.03
N GLY A 396 8.16 -15.90 -12.68
CA GLY A 396 6.98 -16.24 -13.48
C GLY A 396 6.97 -15.68 -14.90
N PHE A 397 8.09 -15.13 -15.36
CA PHE A 397 8.25 -14.54 -16.69
C PHE A 397 9.48 -15.09 -17.41
N ARG A 398 9.38 -15.18 -18.75
CA ARG A 398 10.52 -15.50 -19.61
C ARG A 398 10.99 -14.21 -20.29
N PHE A 399 12.24 -13.83 -20.02
CA PHE A 399 12.92 -12.67 -20.59
C PHE A 399 13.84 -13.11 -21.73
N ARG A 400 13.76 -12.44 -22.87
CA ARG A 400 14.65 -12.68 -24.00
C ARG A 400 15.30 -11.36 -24.44
N VAL A 401 16.63 -11.32 -24.48
CA VAL A 401 17.37 -10.15 -24.95
C VAL A 401 17.23 -9.99 -26.46
N LEU A 402 16.60 -8.93 -26.92
CA LEU A 402 16.44 -8.61 -28.35
C LEU A 402 17.58 -7.76 -28.88
N ARG A 403 18.02 -6.77 -28.11
CA ARG A 403 19.07 -5.84 -28.53
C ARG A 403 19.99 -5.54 -27.34
N ARG A 404 21.28 -5.44 -27.63
CA ARG A 404 22.32 -5.02 -26.71
C ARG A 404 23.28 -4.06 -27.45
N GLU A 405 23.64 -2.98 -26.81
CA GLU A 405 24.63 -2.02 -27.30
C GLU A 405 25.74 -1.94 -26.27
N ARG A 406 26.96 -2.37 -26.64
CA ARG A 406 28.11 -2.49 -25.73
C ARG A 406 27.73 -3.28 -24.45
N ASN A 407 27.65 -2.59 -23.31
CA ASN A 407 27.34 -3.17 -21.99
C ASN A 407 25.88 -2.90 -21.54
N ARG A 408 25.05 -2.29 -22.38
CA ARG A 408 23.67 -1.93 -22.09
C ARG A 408 22.70 -2.82 -22.86
N ILE A 409 21.75 -3.44 -22.19
CA ILE A 409 20.61 -4.10 -22.83
C ILE A 409 19.60 -3.02 -23.19
N THR A 410 19.32 -2.86 -24.49
CA THR A 410 18.43 -1.79 -24.98
C THR A 410 17.04 -2.27 -25.31
N ALA A 411 16.83 -3.57 -25.55
CA ALA A 411 15.48 -4.11 -25.76
C ALA A 411 15.36 -5.56 -25.31
N LEU A 412 14.24 -5.88 -24.68
CA LEU A 412 13.87 -7.18 -24.13
C LEU A 412 12.49 -7.59 -24.63
N ARG A 413 12.25 -8.90 -24.77
CA ARG A 413 10.91 -9.48 -24.90
C ARG A 413 10.59 -10.24 -23.63
N ILE A 414 9.41 -9.98 -23.05
CA ILE A 414 8.94 -10.61 -21.83
C ILE A 414 7.66 -11.36 -22.15
N VAL A 415 7.57 -12.61 -21.67
CA VAL A 415 6.40 -13.48 -21.84
C VAL A 415 6.01 -14.04 -20.48
N PRO A 416 4.76 -13.86 -20.02
CA PRO A 416 4.28 -14.55 -18.82
C PRO A 416 4.35 -16.08 -19.01
N VAL A 417 4.84 -16.80 -18.01
CA VAL A 417 4.90 -18.26 -18.03
C VAL A 417 3.77 -18.80 -17.14
N PRO A 418 2.87 -19.67 -17.65
CA PRO A 418 1.83 -20.26 -16.83
C PRO A 418 2.41 -21.02 -15.63
N ARG A 419 1.76 -20.92 -14.45
CA ARG A 419 2.15 -21.67 -13.24
C ARG A 419 2.10 -23.18 -13.51
N GLY A 420 3.22 -23.77 -13.91
CA GLY A 420 3.34 -25.21 -14.22
C GLY A 420 4.67 -25.58 -14.89
N GLU A 421 5.41 -24.64 -15.44
CA GLU A 421 6.67 -24.90 -16.17
C GLU A 421 7.88 -24.23 -15.50
N THR A 422 7.94 -24.19 -14.19
CA THR A 422 9.15 -23.74 -13.47
C THR A 422 10.13 -24.91 -13.33
N GLU A 423 10.80 -25.29 -14.42
CA GLU A 423 12.08 -25.99 -14.34
C GLU A 423 13.22 -24.94 -14.36
N GLU A 424 13.95 -24.87 -13.25
CA GLU A 424 15.21 -24.15 -13.13
C GLU A 424 16.19 -24.66 -14.20
N THR A 425 16.31 -23.95 -15.30
CA THR A 425 17.36 -24.22 -16.28
C THR A 425 18.67 -23.59 -15.78
N ARG A 426 19.40 -24.30 -14.91
CA ARG A 426 20.81 -24.04 -14.67
C ARG A 426 21.55 -24.04 -16.01
N PRO A 427 22.47 -23.09 -16.28
CA PRO A 427 23.23 -23.07 -17.52
C PRO A 427 24.06 -24.36 -17.61
N ARG A 428 23.83 -25.16 -18.67
CA ARG A 428 24.69 -26.28 -19.02
C ARG A 428 26.12 -25.74 -19.21
N ARG A 429 27.02 -26.06 -18.31
CA ARG A 429 28.46 -25.94 -18.54
C ARG A 429 28.79 -26.75 -19.81
N ALA A 430 29.22 -26.06 -20.85
CA ALA A 430 29.87 -26.71 -21.99
C ALA A 430 31.10 -27.46 -21.46
N GLY A 431 31.06 -28.76 -21.55
CA GLY A 431 32.16 -29.62 -21.18
C GLY A 431 33.37 -29.31 -22.07
N THR A 432 34.44 -29.00 -21.44
CA THR A 432 35.79 -29.06 -22.02
C THR A 432 36.09 -30.54 -22.34
N ALA A 433 36.13 -30.88 -23.60
CA ALA A 433 36.83 -32.05 -24.06
C ALA A 433 38.15 -31.59 -24.73
N PHE A 434 39.23 -32.02 -24.07
CA PHE A 434 40.65 -31.98 -24.48
C PHE A 434 41.28 -30.62 -24.72
#